data_fbb64a2fbb695c0ac08faafbb977c847
#
_entry.id   fbb64a2fbb695c0ac08faafbb977c847
#
_cell.length_a   1.000
_cell.length_b   1.000
_cell.length_c   1.000
_cell.angle_alpha   90.00
_cell.angle_beta   90.00
_cell.angle_gamma   90.00
#
_symmetry.space_group_name_H-M   'P 1'
#
loop_
_entity.id
_entity.type
_entity.pdbx_description
1 polymer ?
#
loop_
_entity_poly.entity_id
_entity_poly.type
_entity_poly.pdbx_seq_one_letter_code
_entity_poly.pdbx_strand_id
1 'polypeptide(L)'
;MSARRNCAIAALIACGSVLAPATAARAELTLSQLVVELTPGDHGRTDIEISNSDPERAYVSAEPREVIDPGTPSESRREDPDPEKLGLLVSPSRMILDPGQRKLLRIAAIASPADRERVYRVTVKPVVGELSAQASGLKVLIGYDVLVIVRPREISPHVSGSFAGNFLTLRNDGNVSVELVDGKHCNSSGSACSDLPGARLYAGAQKRIEVKAGDRVQYKLKVGARLIPVQF
;
A
#
# COMPACT_ATOMS: atom_id res chain seq x y z
N MET A 1 56.92 -67.61 -9.05
CA MET A 1 57.02 -66.16 -9.31
C MET A 1 55.57 -65.66 -9.51
N SER A 2 55.00 -65.02 -8.50
CA SER A 2 53.56 -64.81 -8.33
C SER A 2 53.28 -63.33 -8.37
N ALA A 3 52.47 -62.91 -9.34
CA ALA A 3 52.01 -61.57 -9.46
C ALA A 3 50.70 -61.41 -8.70
N ARG A 4 50.66 -60.51 -7.70
CA ARG A 4 49.47 -60.15 -6.92
C ARG A 4 48.81 -58.97 -7.61
N ARG A 5 47.55 -59.14 -8.09
CA ARG A 5 46.68 -58.09 -8.58
C ARG A 5 45.89 -57.52 -7.43
N ASN A 6 46.14 -56.25 -7.11
CA ASN A 6 45.32 -55.51 -6.13
C ASN A 6 44.10 -54.94 -6.87
N CYS A 7 42.92 -55.35 -6.45
CA CYS A 7 41.65 -54.79 -6.92
C CYS A 7 41.25 -53.67 -5.94
N ALA A 8 41.31 -52.42 -6.39
CA ALA A 8 40.82 -51.28 -5.62
C ALA A 8 39.33 -51.08 -5.96
N ILE A 9 38.49 -51.29 -4.96
CA ILE A 9 37.04 -51.01 -5.02
C ILE A 9 36.86 -49.55 -4.69
N ALA A 10 36.50 -48.75 -5.71
CA ALA A 10 36.07 -47.36 -5.53
C ALA A 10 34.58 -47.32 -5.16
N ALA A 11 34.27 -46.98 -3.91
CA ALA A 11 32.92 -46.77 -3.42
C ALA A 11 32.45 -45.36 -3.87
N LEU A 12 31.56 -45.29 -4.85
CA LEU A 12 30.84 -44.06 -5.21
C LEU A 12 29.74 -43.77 -4.16
N ILE A 13 29.96 -42.78 -3.33
CA ILE A 13 28.93 -42.22 -2.43
C ILE A 13 28.08 -41.29 -3.28
N ALA A 14 26.91 -41.77 -3.72
CA ALA A 14 25.88 -40.93 -4.35
C ALA A 14 25.19 -40.08 -3.28
N CYS A 15 25.57 -38.79 -3.19
CA CYS A 15 24.93 -37.81 -2.34
C CYS A 15 23.59 -37.43 -2.97
N GLY A 16 22.52 -38.14 -2.61
CA GLY A 16 21.16 -37.84 -3.03
C GLY A 16 20.67 -36.58 -2.36
N SER A 17 20.71 -35.44 -3.08
CA SER A 17 20.07 -34.19 -2.65
C SER A 17 18.56 -34.40 -2.60
N VAL A 18 17.99 -34.56 -1.40
CA VAL A 18 16.54 -34.52 -1.19
C VAL A 18 16.07 -33.07 -1.45
N LEU A 19 15.58 -32.81 -2.65
CA LEU A 19 14.79 -31.60 -2.90
C LEU A 19 13.48 -31.71 -2.12
N ALA A 20 13.44 -31.12 -0.92
CA ALA A 20 12.17 -30.93 -0.23
C ALA A 20 11.31 -29.97 -1.07
N PRO A 21 10.05 -30.31 -1.37
CA PRO A 21 9.16 -29.39 -2.06
C PRO A 21 8.97 -28.14 -1.18
N ALA A 22 9.40 -26.97 -1.68
CA ALA A 22 9.11 -25.71 -1.05
C ALA A 22 7.59 -25.51 -1.12
N THR A 23 6.88 -25.66 -0.02
CA THR A 23 5.48 -25.31 0.09
C THR A 23 5.39 -23.79 -0.10
N ALA A 24 4.83 -23.37 -1.24
CA ALA A 24 4.58 -21.96 -1.51
C ALA A 24 3.65 -21.42 -0.41
N ALA A 25 4.11 -20.41 0.34
CA ALA A 25 3.26 -19.68 1.27
C ALA A 25 2.13 -19.01 0.44
N ARG A 26 0.90 -19.45 0.63
CA ARG A 26 -0.27 -18.84 0.01
C ARG A 26 -0.86 -17.84 0.97
N ALA A 27 -1.16 -16.64 0.48
CA ALA A 27 -1.95 -15.69 1.25
C ALA A 27 -3.37 -16.24 1.41
N GLU A 28 -3.82 -16.35 2.63
CA GLU A 28 -5.15 -16.86 3.03
C GLU A 28 -6.27 -16.01 2.41
N LEU A 29 -6.14 -14.69 2.48
CA LEU A 29 -7.06 -13.73 1.89
C LEU A 29 -6.35 -12.92 0.79
N THR A 30 -7.09 -12.59 -0.27
CA THR A 30 -6.62 -11.66 -1.31
C THR A 30 -7.66 -10.60 -1.58
N LEU A 31 -7.21 -9.38 -1.92
CA LEU A 31 -8.05 -8.25 -2.26
C LEU A 31 -7.77 -7.82 -3.70
N SER A 32 -8.82 -7.43 -4.44
CA SER A 32 -8.69 -6.97 -5.83
C SER A 32 -7.92 -5.65 -5.96
N GLN A 33 -7.94 -4.80 -4.93
CA GLN A 33 -7.20 -3.53 -4.91
C GLN A 33 -6.92 -3.06 -3.48
N LEU A 34 -5.82 -2.31 -3.32
CA LEU A 34 -5.35 -1.78 -2.03
C LEU A 34 -5.40 -0.24 -1.97
N VAL A 35 -5.68 0.40 -3.09
CA VAL A 35 -5.85 1.86 -3.18
C VAL A 35 -7.16 2.14 -3.89
N VAL A 36 -8.02 2.90 -3.24
CA VAL A 36 -9.36 3.29 -3.71
C VAL A 36 -9.42 4.80 -3.76
N GLU A 37 -9.81 5.36 -4.91
CA GLU A 37 -10.13 6.78 -5.05
C GLU A 37 -11.63 6.93 -5.31
N LEU A 38 -12.32 7.67 -4.44
CA LEU A 38 -13.73 8.00 -4.57
C LEU A 38 -13.86 9.44 -5.04
N THR A 39 -14.50 9.65 -6.19
CA THR A 39 -14.72 10.97 -6.77
C THR A 39 -16.20 11.35 -6.73
N PRO A 40 -16.54 12.63 -6.53
CA PRO A 40 -17.90 13.11 -6.71
C PRO A 40 -18.34 12.92 -8.18
N GLY A 41 -19.34 12.11 -8.42
CA GLY A 41 -19.78 11.76 -9.78
C GLY A 41 -19.93 10.25 -10.00
N ASP A 42 -19.04 9.46 -9.46
CA ASP A 42 -19.12 7.98 -9.43
C ASP A 42 -19.98 7.48 -8.27
N HIS A 43 -20.96 8.29 -7.85
CA HIS A 43 -21.76 8.07 -6.64
C HIS A 43 -20.95 7.91 -5.36
N GLY A 44 -19.66 8.33 -5.35
CA GLY A 44 -18.77 8.25 -4.19
C GLY A 44 -18.60 6.85 -3.60
N ARG A 45 -18.69 5.78 -4.42
CA ARG A 45 -18.62 4.39 -3.96
C ARG A 45 -17.86 3.49 -4.93
N THR A 46 -17.29 2.43 -4.38
CA THR A 46 -16.69 1.31 -5.14
C THR A 46 -16.88 0.01 -4.38
N ASP A 47 -16.72 -1.09 -5.08
CA ASP A 47 -16.72 -2.43 -4.50
C ASP A 47 -15.34 -3.06 -4.73
N ILE A 48 -14.72 -3.58 -3.67
CA ILE A 48 -13.52 -4.40 -3.75
C ILE A 48 -13.87 -5.86 -3.51
N GLU A 49 -13.28 -6.75 -4.31
CA GLU A 49 -13.47 -8.19 -4.14
C GLU A 49 -12.48 -8.71 -3.10
N ILE A 50 -12.99 -9.51 -2.17
CA ILE A 50 -12.21 -10.26 -1.19
C ILE A 50 -12.41 -11.74 -1.53
N SER A 51 -11.32 -12.49 -1.69
CA SER A 51 -11.36 -13.91 -1.91
C SER A 51 -10.59 -14.69 -0.86
N ASN A 52 -11.13 -15.86 -0.49
CA ASN A 52 -10.50 -16.81 0.41
C ASN A 52 -9.84 -17.92 -0.41
N SER A 53 -8.51 -18.00 -0.38
CA SER A 53 -7.73 -19.05 -1.06
C SER A 53 -7.32 -20.19 -0.11
N ASP A 54 -7.67 -20.10 1.18
CA ASP A 54 -7.42 -21.13 2.17
C ASP A 54 -8.43 -22.29 2.03
N PRO A 55 -8.08 -23.55 2.32
CA PRO A 55 -9.02 -24.65 2.40
C PRO A 55 -9.96 -24.56 3.60
N GLU A 56 -9.71 -23.65 4.54
CA GLU A 56 -10.56 -23.38 5.70
C GLU A 56 -11.48 -22.17 5.46
N ARG A 57 -12.56 -22.12 6.25
CA ARG A 57 -13.46 -20.96 6.27
C ARG A 57 -12.79 -19.78 6.94
N ALA A 58 -12.83 -18.61 6.30
CA ALA A 58 -12.30 -17.37 6.83
C ALA A 58 -13.41 -16.47 7.41
N TYR A 59 -13.18 -15.94 8.60
CA TYR A 59 -13.99 -14.89 9.21
C TYR A 59 -13.21 -13.59 9.05
N VAL A 60 -13.82 -12.58 8.44
CA VAL A 60 -13.13 -11.33 8.07
C VAL A 60 -13.84 -10.15 8.69
N SER A 61 -13.07 -9.21 9.27
CA SER A 61 -13.54 -7.89 9.66
C SER A 61 -12.96 -6.81 8.73
N ALA A 62 -13.74 -5.76 8.49
CA ALA A 62 -13.34 -4.56 7.76
C ALA A 62 -13.62 -3.33 8.64
N GLU A 63 -12.56 -2.66 9.07
CA GLU A 63 -12.60 -1.59 10.06
C GLU A 63 -12.09 -0.28 9.45
N PRO A 64 -12.98 0.70 9.15
CA PRO A 64 -12.57 2.00 8.62
C PRO A 64 -12.06 2.93 9.72
N ARG A 65 -11.03 3.73 9.39
CA ARG A 65 -10.47 4.81 10.20
C ARG A 65 -10.16 6.01 9.32
N GLU A 66 -10.47 7.20 9.75
CA GLU A 66 -10.02 8.41 9.09
C GLU A 66 -8.58 8.72 9.51
N VAL A 67 -7.76 9.12 8.53
CA VAL A 67 -6.38 9.58 8.77
C VAL A 67 -6.40 11.09 8.85
N ILE A 68 -6.08 11.62 10.01
CA ILE A 68 -5.95 13.05 10.27
C ILE A 68 -4.50 13.45 10.03
N ASP A 69 -4.29 14.56 9.35
CA ASP A 69 -2.98 15.09 8.97
C ASP A 69 -2.06 14.08 8.28
N PRO A 70 -2.54 13.40 7.20
CA PRO A 70 -1.83 12.30 6.56
C PRO A 70 -0.46 12.72 6.04
N GLY A 71 0.55 11.88 6.29
CA GLY A 71 1.92 12.10 5.85
C GLY A 71 2.68 13.20 6.60
N THR A 72 2.18 13.65 7.75
CA THR A 72 2.85 14.60 8.64
C THR A 72 3.30 13.94 9.95
N PRO A 73 4.18 14.58 10.74
CA PRO A 73 4.52 14.08 12.07
C PRO A 73 3.35 13.99 13.06
N SER A 74 2.25 14.72 12.81
CA SER A 74 1.03 14.71 13.61
C SER A 74 -0.05 13.74 13.07
N GLU A 75 0.31 12.89 12.12
CA GLU A 75 -0.63 11.89 11.60
C GLU A 75 -1.23 11.04 12.72
N SER A 76 -2.56 10.95 12.71
CA SER A 76 -3.30 10.11 13.64
C SER A 76 -4.48 9.43 12.96
N ARG A 77 -5.06 8.41 13.60
CA ARG A 77 -6.23 7.69 13.09
C ARG A 77 -7.42 7.92 14.00
N ARG A 78 -8.51 8.43 13.44
CA ARG A 78 -9.79 8.63 14.12
C ARG A 78 -10.72 7.47 13.81
N GLU A 79 -11.33 6.93 14.86
CA GLU A 79 -12.39 5.92 14.78
C GLU A 79 -13.72 6.58 15.20
N ASP A 80 -14.79 6.15 14.57
CA ASP A 80 -16.15 6.43 15.02
C ASP A 80 -17.03 5.24 14.63
N PRO A 81 -17.80 4.66 15.56
CA PRO A 81 -18.70 3.55 15.26
C PRO A 81 -19.89 3.98 14.38
N ASP A 82 -20.20 5.26 14.34
CA ASP A 82 -21.22 5.85 13.50
C ASP A 82 -20.60 6.23 12.14
N PRO A 83 -20.97 5.55 11.04
CA PRO A 83 -20.42 5.84 9.73
C PRO A 83 -20.77 7.24 9.21
N GLU A 84 -21.88 7.85 9.67
CA GLU A 84 -22.24 9.22 9.30
C GLU A 84 -21.26 10.22 9.91
N LYS A 85 -20.83 10.02 11.16
CA LYS A 85 -19.81 10.84 11.82
C LYS A 85 -18.41 10.58 11.26
N LEU A 86 -18.11 9.33 10.95
CA LEU A 86 -16.85 8.97 10.29
C LEU A 86 -16.78 9.53 8.87
N GLY A 87 -17.93 9.53 8.16
CA GLY A 87 -18.06 10.00 6.76
C GLY A 87 -17.75 8.93 5.72
N LEU A 88 -17.49 7.69 6.14
CA LEU A 88 -17.24 6.55 5.28
C LEU A 88 -18.05 5.35 5.74
N LEU A 89 -18.80 4.74 4.83
CA LEU A 89 -19.50 3.48 5.03
C LEU A 89 -18.70 2.33 4.41
N VAL A 90 -18.47 1.28 5.19
CA VAL A 90 -17.86 0.02 4.75
C VAL A 90 -18.84 -1.11 5.04
N SER A 91 -19.29 -1.83 4.02
CA SER A 91 -20.32 -2.86 4.16
C SER A 91 -20.09 -4.07 3.26
N PRO A 92 -20.21 -5.29 3.81
CA PRO A 92 -20.42 -5.61 5.23
C PRO A 92 -19.15 -5.41 6.05
N SER A 93 -19.28 -4.97 7.31
CA SER A 93 -18.11 -4.80 8.22
C SER A 93 -17.58 -6.14 8.74
N ARG A 94 -18.37 -7.21 8.63
CA ARG A 94 -17.97 -8.59 8.94
C ARG A 94 -18.53 -9.53 7.89
N MET A 95 -17.74 -10.52 7.50
CA MET A 95 -18.16 -11.53 6.53
C MET A 95 -17.52 -12.87 6.81
N ILE A 96 -18.16 -13.91 6.31
CA ILE A 96 -17.65 -15.28 6.32
C ILE A 96 -17.42 -15.65 4.85
N LEU A 97 -16.24 -16.18 4.54
CA LEU A 97 -15.92 -16.72 3.21
C LEU A 97 -15.58 -18.20 3.34
N ASP A 98 -16.33 -19.03 2.65
CA ASP A 98 -15.99 -20.44 2.50
C ASP A 98 -14.74 -20.62 1.61
N PRO A 99 -14.10 -21.80 1.61
CA PRO A 99 -12.98 -22.08 0.73
C PRO A 99 -13.27 -21.73 -0.74
N GLY A 100 -12.40 -20.95 -1.38
CA GLY A 100 -12.55 -20.49 -2.76
C GLY A 100 -13.64 -19.43 -2.98
N GLN A 101 -14.37 -19.01 -1.95
CA GLN A 101 -15.46 -18.04 -2.08
C GLN A 101 -14.91 -16.62 -2.25
N ARG A 102 -15.67 -15.82 -3.03
CA ARG A 102 -15.44 -14.38 -3.24
C ARG A 102 -16.65 -13.59 -2.78
N LYS A 103 -16.42 -12.44 -2.14
CA LYS A 103 -17.45 -11.49 -1.72
C LYS A 103 -17.01 -10.07 -1.99
N LEU A 104 -17.99 -9.20 -2.21
CA LEU A 104 -17.75 -7.77 -2.39
C LEU A 104 -17.80 -7.05 -1.04
N LEU A 105 -16.83 -6.17 -0.82
CA LEU A 105 -16.81 -5.18 0.23
C LEU A 105 -17.07 -3.81 -0.40
N ARG A 106 -18.23 -3.23 -0.10
CA ARG A 106 -18.59 -1.89 -0.56
C ARG A 106 -17.97 -0.83 0.32
N ILE A 107 -17.34 0.15 -0.31
CA ILE A 107 -16.79 1.34 0.32
C ILE A 107 -17.49 2.54 -0.28
N ALA A 108 -18.13 3.38 0.53
CA ALA A 108 -18.88 4.54 0.08
C ALA A 108 -18.60 5.76 0.95
N ALA A 109 -18.29 6.89 0.32
CA ALA A 109 -18.25 8.18 0.98
C ALA A 109 -19.68 8.68 1.18
N ILE A 110 -20.06 8.92 2.44
CA ILE A 110 -21.41 9.36 2.82
C ILE A 110 -21.44 10.79 3.36
N ALA A 111 -20.27 11.33 3.76
CA ALA A 111 -20.17 12.74 4.10
C ALA A 111 -20.30 13.64 2.87
N SER A 112 -20.76 14.85 3.08
CA SER A 112 -20.73 15.90 2.04
C SER A 112 -19.29 16.11 1.58
N PRO A 113 -19.05 16.34 0.26
CA PRO A 113 -17.72 16.64 -0.24
C PRO A 113 -17.12 17.85 0.48
N ALA A 114 -15.91 17.71 0.96
CA ALA A 114 -15.14 18.76 1.60
C ALA A 114 -14.34 19.56 0.54
N ASP A 115 -13.78 20.70 0.93
CA ASP A 115 -12.90 21.50 0.07
C ASP A 115 -11.51 20.87 -0.11
N ARG A 116 -11.16 19.95 0.79
CA ARG A 116 -9.93 19.16 0.77
C ARG A 116 -10.26 17.68 0.77
N GLU A 117 -9.38 16.86 0.19
CA GLU A 117 -9.52 15.41 0.25
C GLU A 117 -9.55 14.89 1.68
N ARG A 118 -10.31 13.82 1.89
CA ARG A 118 -10.29 13.05 3.14
C ARG A 118 -9.62 11.70 2.86
N VAL A 119 -8.80 11.29 3.80
CA VAL A 119 -8.02 10.05 3.70
C VAL A 119 -8.47 9.08 4.76
N TYR A 120 -8.68 7.82 4.37
CA TYR A 120 -9.07 6.76 5.28
C TYR A 120 -8.18 5.54 5.09
N ARG A 121 -8.13 4.71 6.13
CA ARG A 121 -7.61 3.36 6.08
C ARG A 121 -8.74 2.39 6.43
N VAL A 122 -8.92 1.37 5.61
CA VAL A 122 -9.84 0.27 5.89
C VAL A 122 -9.00 -0.97 6.15
N THR A 123 -8.91 -1.36 7.43
CA THR A 123 -8.18 -2.56 7.82
C THR A 123 -9.06 -3.77 7.59
N VAL A 124 -8.70 -4.60 6.60
CA VAL A 124 -9.35 -5.87 6.28
C VAL A 124 -8.49 -6.99 6.83
N LYS A 125 -8.98 -7.72 7.83
CA LYS A 125 -8.20 -8.73 8.52
C LYS A 125 -9.01 -9.98 8.85
N PRO A 126 -8.39 -11.17 8.85
CA PRO A 126 -9.03 -12.36 9.38
C PRO A 126 -9.24 -12.19 10.90
N VAL A 127 -10.37 -12.69 11.36
CA VAL A 127 -10.70 -12.77 12.80
C VAL A 127 -10.48 -14.22 13.24
N VAL A 128 -9.66 -14.42 14.25
CA VAL A 128 -9.44 -15.77 14.81
C VAL A 128 -10.70 -16.16 15.58
N GLY A 129 -11.28 -17.29 15.21
CA GLY A 129 -12.26 -17.99 16.04
C GLY A 129 -11.58 -18.56 17.31
N GLU A 130 -12.36 -19.18 18.18
CA GLU A 130 -11.79 -19.89 19.32
C GLU A 130 -10.74 -20.91 18.85
N LEU A 131 -9.49 -20.73 19.29
CA LEU A 131 -8.42 -21.68 19.02
C LEU A 131 -8.78 -23.00 19.72
N SER A 132 -8.98 -24.07 18.97
CA SER A 132 -9.07 -25.38 19.57
C SER A 132 -7.78 -25.67 20.31
N ALA A 133 -7.85 -26.03 21.59
CA ALA A 133 -6.71 -26.24 22.51
C ALA A 133 -5.74 -27.34 22.07
N GLN A 134 -5.93 -27.97 20.91
CA GLN A 134 -5.15 -29.07 20.38
C GLN A 134 -4.20 -28.69 19.23
N ALA A 135 -4.22 -27.45 18.74
CA ALA A 135 -3.28 -27.02 17.68
C ALA A 135 -2.07 -26.33 18.30
N SER A 136 -1.00 -27.09 18.57
CA SER A 136 0.31 -26.49 18.87
C SER A 136 0.98 -26.10 17.55
N GLY A 137 0.90 -24.79 17.21
CA GLY A 137 1.51 -24.26 16.01
C GLY A 137 1.39 -22.73 15.96
N LEU A 138 2.33 -22.07 15.28
CA LEU A 138 2.25 -20.64 15.00
C LEU A 138 1.34 -20.41 13.78
N LYS A 139 0.17 -19.77 13.97
CA LYS A 139 -0.68 -19.32 12.86
C LYS A 139 -0.40 -17.82 12.61
N VAL A 140 0.17 -17.49 11.46
CA VAL A 140 0.41 -16.10 11.03
C VAL A 140 -0.78 -15.65 10.20
N LEU A 141 -1.45 -14.59 10.64
CA LEU A 141 -2.58 -13.98 9.93
C LEU A 141 -2.12 -12.68 9.27
N ILE A 142 -2.39 -12.54 7.99
CA ILE A 142 -2.08 -11.35 7.22
C ILE A 142 -3.35 -10.54 7.01
N GLY A 143 -3.33 -9.27 7.43
CA GLY A 143 -4.37 -8.29 7.15
C GLY A 143 -3.89 -7.26 6.13
N TYR A 144 -4.84 -6.57 5.52
CA TYR A 144 -4.60 -5.50 4.56
C TYR A 144 -5.08 -4.17 5.13
N ASP A 145 -4.35 -3.10 4.82
CA ASP A 145 -4.71 -1.74 5.22
C ASP A 145 -4.98 -0.91 3.95
N VAL A 146 -6.22 -1.02 3.45
CA VAL A 146 -6.66 -0.40 2.19
C VAL A 146 -6.66 1.12 2.34
N LEU A 147 -5.94 1.82 1.47
CA LEU A 147 -5.98 3.29 1.39
C LEU A 147 -7.22 3.72 0.62
N VAL A 148 -8.05 4.54 1.25
CA VAL A 148 -9.22 5.16 0.61
C VAL A 148 -9.05 6.67 0.61
N ILE A 149 -9.11 7.27 -0.57
CA ILE A 149 -9.00 8.71 -0.79
C ILE A 149 -10.34 9.22 -1.32
N VAL A 150 -10.99 10.08 -0.56
CA VAL A 150 -12.22 10.76 -0.98
C VAL A 150 -11.84 12.13 -1.52
N ARG A 151 -11.97 12.31 -2.83
CA ARG A 151 -11.59 13.54 -3.51
C ARG A 151 -12.61 14.66 -3.27
N PRO A 152 -12.17 15.94 -3.20
CA PRO A 152 -13.09 17.10 -3.22
C PRO A 152 -13.76 17.23 -4.58
N ARG A 153 -14.78 18.10 -4.69
CA ARG A 153 -15.45 18.40 -5.98
C ARG A 153 -14.51 19.10 -6.94
N GLU A 154 -13.76 20.06 -6.44
CA GLU A 154 -12.77 20.81 -7.22
C GLU A 154 -11.38 20.38 -6.83
N ILE A 155 -10.62 19.91 -7.81
CA ILE A 155 -9.26 19.38 -7.62
C ILE A 155 -8.26 20.45 -8.02
N SER A 156 -7.47 20.95 -7.06
CA SER A 156 -6.42 21.94 -7.23
C SER A 156 -5.07 21.40 -6.73
N PRO A 157 -4.35 20.60 -7.51
CA PRO A 157 -3.04 20.09 -7.14
C PRO A 157 -2.00 21.21 -7.26
N HIS A 158 -1.20 21.39 -6.20
CA HIS A 158 -0.10 22.36 -6.22
C HIS A 158 1.02 21.89 -5.28
N VAL A 159 2.25 21.87 -5.79
CA VAL A 159 3.44 21.56 -4.99
C VAL A 159 4.44 22.70 -5.17
N SER A 160 4.83 23.31 -4.06
CA SER A 160 5.90 24.29 -4.01
C SER A 160 7.22 23.64 -3.56
N GLY A 161 8.34 24.26 -3.92
CA GLY A 161 9.68 23.86 -3.50
C GLY A 161 10.42 25.03 -2.86
N SER A 162 11.11 24.77 -1.75
CA SER A 162 12.00 25.74 -1.12
C SER A 162 13.36 25.15 -0.80
N PHE A 163 14.43 25.87 -1.17
CA PHE A 163 15.80 25.46 -0.88
C PHE A 163 16.29 26.07 0.43
N ALA A 164 16.95 25.25 1.24
CA ALA A 164 17.65 25.68 2.44
C ALA A 164 18.95 24.87 2.58
N GLY A 165 20.09 25.52 2.32
CA GLY A 165 21.40 24.84 2.25
C GLY A 165 21.40 23.75 1.18
N ASN A 166 21.74 22.53 1.56
CA ASN A 166 21.75 21.36 0.69
C ASN A 166 20.44 20.57 0.71
N PHE A 167 19.32 21.23 0.97
CA PHE A 167 18.03 20.56 1.02
C PHE A 167 16.97 21.31 0.22
N LEU A 168 16.20 20.56 -0.55
CA LEU A 168 14.94 21.00 -1.14
C LEU A 168 13.79 20.44 -0.30
N THR A 169 12.92 21.31 0.18
CA THR A 169 11.66 20.92 0.82
C THR A 169 10.52 21.11 -0.17
N LEU A 170 9.90 20.01 -0.58
CA LEU A 170 8.67 20.03 -1.35
C LEU A 170 7.48 20.06 -0.40
N ARG A 171 6.51 20.95 -0.64
CA ARG A 171 5.27 21.06 0.11
C ARG A 171 4.08 20.97 -0.82
N ASN A 172 3.10 20.18 -0.43
CA ASN A 172 1.82 20.16 -1.16
C ASN A 172 0.88 21.24 -0.58
N ASP A 173 0.76 22.34 -1.30
CA ASP A 173 -0.12 23.47 -0.95
C ASP A 173 -1.50 23.34 -1.63
N GLY A 174 -1.72 22.28 -2.38
CA GLY A 174 -3.01 21.94 -2.99
C GLY A 174 -4.00 21.34 -2.00
N ASN A 175 -5.17 21.00 -2.51
CA ASN A 175 -6.25 20.39 -1.73
C ASN A 175 -6.38 18.87 -1.92
N VAL A 176 -5.50 18.25 -2.72
CA VAL A 176 -5.48 16.81 -3.00
C VAL A 176 -4.07 16.26 -2.89
N SER A 177 -3.95 14.99 -2.54
CA SER A 177 -2.68 14.29 -2.60
C SER A 177 -2.23 14.11 -4.05
N VAL A 178 -0.91 14.19 -4.24
CA VAL A 178 -0.24 13.94 -5.51
C VAL A 178 0.74 12.78 -5.35
N GLU A 179 0.92 11.98 -6.39
CA GLU A 179 2.05 11.06 -6.48
C GLU A 179 3.18 11.77 -7.23
N LEU A 180 4.34 11.89 -6.59
CA LEU A 180 5.58 12.32 -7.22
C LEU A 180 6.13 11.12 -8.00
N VAL A 181 6.14 11.19 -9.33
CA VAL A 181 6.64 10.13 -10.20
C VAL A 181 7.70 10.67 -11.15
N ASP A 182 8.50 9.78 -11.74
CA ASP A 182 9.57 10.11 -12.69
C ASP A 182 10.54 11.18 -12.15
N GLY A 183 10.91 11.09 -10.87
CA GLY A 183 11.79 12.05 -10.22
C GLY A 183 13.19 12.02 -10.80
N LYS A 184 13.76 13.20 -11.09
CA LYS A 184 15.13 13.38 -11.55
C LYS A 184 15.82 14.48 -10.73
N HIS A 185 17.04 14.21 -10.34
CA HIS A 185 17.98 15.18 -9.77
C HIS A 185 19.13 15.37 -10.75
N CYS A 186 19.28 16.54 -11.28
CA CYS A 186 20.34 16.89 -12.22
C CYS A 186 21.26 17.95 -11.61
N ASN A 187 22.57 17.84 -11.86
CA ASN A 187 23.50 18.88 -11.47
C ASN A 187 23.18 20.21 -12.17
N SER A 188 23.79 21.31 -11.71
CA SER A 188 23.54 22.67 -12.22
C SER A 188 23.76 22.81 -13.72
N SER A 189 24.71 22.06 -14.30
CA SER A 189 24.99 22.05 -15.77
C SER A 189 24.01 21.13 -16.55
N GLY A 190 23.23 20.27 -15.88
CA GLY A 190 22.34 19.29 -16.52
C GLY A 190 23.08 18.11 -17.17
N SER A 191 24.40 17.99 -16.99
CA SER A 191 25.23 16.94 -17.64
C SER A 191 25.15 15.59 -16.91
N ALA A 192 24.77 15.57 -15.64
CA ALA A 192 24.63 14.37 -14.83
C ALA A 192 23.29 14.40 -14.09
N CYS A 193 22.47 13.36 -14.31
CA CYS A 193 21.18 13.19 -13.65
C CYS A 193 21.12 11.83 -12.98
N SER A 194 20.46 11.78 -11.83
CA SER A 194 20.11 10.56 -11.09
C SER A 194 18.60 10.48 -10.85
N ASP A 195 18.10 9.26 -10.65
CA ASP A 195 16.70 9.05 -10.35
C ASP A 195 16.40 9.39 -8.87
N LEU A 196 15.25 9.99 -8.64
CA LEU A 196 14.71 10.21 -7.31
C LEU A 196 13.52 9.28 -7.05
N PRO A 197 13.40 8.74 -5.83
CA PRO A 197 12.28 7.87 -5.49
C PRO A 197 10.96 8.62 -5.55
N GLY A 198 9.94 7.94 -6.08
CA GLY A 198 8.57 8.40 -6.03
C GLY A 198 8.03 8.46 -4.59
N ALA A 199 6.98 9.25 -4.39
CA ALA A 199 6.29 9.34 -3.11
C ALA A 199 4.88 9.90 -3.31
N ARG A 200 3.95 9.51 -2.42
CA ARG A 200 2.68 10.22 -2.27
C ARG A 200 2.87 11.38 -1.30
N LEU A 201 2.47 12.57 -1.73
CA LEU A 201 2.52 13.78 -0.93
C LEU A 201 1.09 14.27 -0.69
N TYR A 202 0.58 14.05 0.52
CA TYR A 202 -0.77 14.46 0.90
C TYR A 202 -0.88 15.99 1.02
N ALA A 203 -2.10 16.50 0.91
CA ALA A 203 -2.37 17.94 1.06
C ALA A 203 -1.88 18.46 2.41
N GLY A 204 -0.98 19.45 2.40
CA GLY A 204 -0.33 20.04 3.58
C GLY A 204 0.96 19.32 4.02
N ALA A 205 1.23 18.11 3.53
CA ALA A 205 2.44 17.37 3.87
C ALA A 205 3.68 17.90 3.14
N GLN A 206 4.85 17.55 3.67
CA GLN A 206 6.16 17.97 3.16
C GLN A 206 7.07 16.76 2.94
N LYS A 207 7.97 16.88 1.95
CA LYS A 207 9.05 15.92 1.69
C LYS A 207 10.36 16.67 1.55
N ARG A 208 11.36 16.30 2.33
CA ARG A 208 12.71 16.84 2.25
C ARG A 208 13.59 15.93 1.41
N ILE A 209 14.36 16.52 0.50
CA ILE A 209 15.27 15.85 -0.41
C ILE A 209 16.63 16.51 -0.27
N GLU A 210 17.68 15.73 -0.11
CA GLU A 210 19.06 16.24 -0.10
C GLU A 210 19.49 16.51 -1.54
N VAL A 211 19.83 17.78 -1.84
CA VAL A 211 20.26 18.26 -3.14
C VAL A 211 21.25 19.39 -2.97
N LYS A 212 22.24 19.53 -3.83
CA LYS A 212 23.18 20.64 -3.78
C LYS A 212 22.52 21.94 -4.25
N ALA A 213 22.93 23.05 -3.68
CA ALA A 213 22.48 24.36 -4.12
C ALA A 213 22.80 24.59 -5.60
N GLY A 214 21.79 25.00 -6.37
CA GLY A 214 21.88 25.20 -7.81
C GLY A 214 21.61 23.97 -8.68
N ASP A 215 21.42 22.78 -8.10
CA ASP A 215 20.95 21.61 -8.81
C ASP A 215 19.45 21.74 -9.15
N ARG A 216 18.99 20.95 -10.10
CA ARG A 216 17.60 20.94 -10.57
C ARG A 216 16.92 19.65 -10.15
N VAL A 217 15.71 19.77 -9.61
CA VAL A 217 14.85 18.64 -9.27
C VAL A 217 13.61 18.71 -10.13
N GLN A 218 13.26 17.60 -10.78
CA GLN A 218 12.08 17.47 -11.62
C GLN A 218 11.24 16.29 -11.15
N TYR A 219 9.93 16.45 -11.20
CA TYR A 219 8.95 15.41 -10.98
C TYR A 219 7.78 15.57 -11.95
N LYS A 220 6.98 14.51 -12.10
CA LYS A 220 5.61 14.64 -12.59
C LYS A 220 4.67 14.44 -11.40
N LEU A 221 3.75 15.37 -11.20
CA LEU A 221 2.65 15.22 -10.24
C LEU A 221 1.56 14.40 -10.89
N LYS A 222 1.33 13.19 -10.38
CA LYS A 222 0.23 12.33 -10.84
C LYS A 222 -0.97 12.51 -9.93
N VAL A 223 -2.12 12.88 -10.53
CA VAL A 223 -3.42 12.99 -9.87
C VAL A 223 -4.46 12.29 -10.75
N GLY A 224 -4.94 11.13 -10.32
CA GLY A 224 -5.72 10.25 -11.18
C GLY A 224 -4.94 9.89 -12.46
N ALA A 225 -5.51 10.18 -13.62
CA ALA A 225 -4.85 9.97 -14.92
C ALA A 225 -3.98 11.16 -15.39
N ARG A 226 -3.99 12.28 -14.68
CA ARG A 226 -3.23 13.49 -15.07
C ARG A 226 -1.79 13.39 -14.61
N LEU A 227 -0.87 13.80 -15.50
CA LEU A 227 0.55 13.97 -15.21
C LEU A 227 0.93 15.43 -15.48
N ILE A 228 1.37 16.14 -14.46
CA ILE A 228 1.73 17.57 -14.51
C ILE A 228 3.23 17.68 -14.27
N PRO A 229 4.06 18.06 -15.26
CA PRO A 229 5.48 18.23 -15.04
C PRO A 229 5.75 19.46 -14.15
N VAL A 230 6.67 19.31 -13.19
CA VAL A 230 7.12 20.37 -12.30
C VAL A 230 8.63 20.34 -12.17
N GLN A 231 9.22 21.53 -11.99
CA GLN A 231 10.65 21.68 -11.78
C GLN A 231 10.88 22.65 -10.61
N PHE A 232 11.88 22.34 -9.81
CA PHE A 232 12.32 23.08 -8.63
C PHE A 232 13.79 23.43 -8.76
#